data_a88f396f0b4dca70ba3e7ebe2f3fd4d9
#
_entry.id   a88f396f0b4dca70ba3e7ebe2f3fd4d9
#
_cell.length_a   1.000
_cell.length_b   1.000
_cell.length_c   1.000
_cell.angle_alpha   90.00
_cell.angle_beta   90.00
_cell.angle_gamma   90.00
#
_symmetry.space_group_name_H-M   'P 1'
#
loop_
_entity.id
_entity.type
_entity.pdbx_description
1 polymer ?
#
loop_
_entity_poly.entity_id
_entity_poly.type
_entity_poly.pdbx_seq_one_letter_code
_entity_poly.pdbx_strand_id
1 'polypeptide(L)'
;MSNLTLLNNADDPVLFETASAANGSLIGVITLNVPKALNALNFDMIKLLEPQLRAWQSDDAIAMVLLKGAGDKAFCAGGDVVSLHHAMAQGKPTSLVEDFFTLEYQLDYLIHCYEKPLLVWGHGIVMGGGLGLMAGASHRVVTETSRIAMPEQTIGLYPDVGGSYFLHKMPQGV
;
A
#
# COMPACT_ATOMS: atom_id res chain seq x y z
N MET A 1 -5.53 24.12 9.82
CA MET A 1 -5.38 22.67 10.12
C MET A 1 -6.52 21.96 9.43
N SER A 2 -6.25 21.10 8.46
CA SER A 2 -7.30 20.28 7.84
C SER A 2 -7.84 19.34 8.91
N ASN A 3 -9.12 19.42 9.23
CA ASN A 3 -9.76 18.46 10.13
C ASN A 3 -9.84 17.12 9.40
N LEU A 4 -9.05 16.15 9.84
CA LEU A 4 -9.20 14.76 9.43
C LEU A 4 -10.41 14.16 10.14
N THR A 5 -11.29 13.52 9.38
CA THR A 5 -12.43 12.77 9.92
C THR A 5 -12.14 11.27 9.74
N LEU A 6 -11.98 10.56 10.84
CA LEU A 6 -11.75 9.11 10.85
C LEU A 6 -13.06 8.38 10.49
N LEU A 7 -12.97 7.39 9.61
CA LEU A 7 -14.11 6.62 9.09
C LEU A 7 -14.23 5.21 9.68
N ASN A 8 -13.16 4.70 10.33
CA ASN A 8 -13.11 3.38 10.95
C ASN A 8 -12.46 3.44 12.33
N ASN A 9 -12.12 2.30 12.96
CA ASN A 9 -11.55 2.30 14.31
C ASN A 9 -10.08 2.73 14.29
N ALA A 10 -9.65 3.49 15.30
CA ALA A 10 -8.27 3.95 15.43
C ALA A 10 -7.24 2.82 15.62
N ASP A 11 -7.69 1.64 16.06
CA ASP A 11 -6.85 0.45 16.25
C ASP A 11 -6.79 -0.46 15.01
N ASP A 12 -7.53 -0.13 13.95
CA ASP A 12 -7.51 -0.91 12.71
C ASP A 12 -6.12 -0.86 12.05
N PRO A 13 -5.70 -1.94 11.37
CA PRO A 13 -4.39 -2.00 10.71
C PRO A 13 -4.27 -1.07 9.50
N VAL A 14 -5.38 -0.53 9.02
CA VAL A 14 -5.47 0.54 8.01
C VAL A 14 -6.47 1.57 8.50
N LEU A 15 -6.08 2.82 8.55
CA LEU A 15 -6.97 3.93 8.88
C LEU A 15 -7.47 4.58 7.61
N PHE A 16 -8.76 4.88 7.59
CA PHE A 16 -9.42 5.64 6.54
C PHE A 16 -9.95 6.95 7.10
N GLU A 17 -9.54 8.04 6.48
CA GLU A 17 -9.89 9.37 6.91
C GLU A 17 -10.30 10.21 5.69
N THR A 18 -11.03 11.27 5.92
CA THR A 18 -11.27 12.31 4.91
C THR A 18 -10.77 13.66 5.39
N ALA A 19 -10.22 14.44 4.47
CA ALA A 19 -9.81 15.82 4.70
C ALA A 19 -10.52 16.74 3.71
N SER A 20 -10.98 17.90 4.15
CA SER A 20 -11.57 18.90 3.26
C SER A 20 -10.48 19.70 2.55
N ALA A 21 -10.58 19.78 1.23
CA ALA A 21 -9.77 20.67 0.42
C ALA A 21 -10.38 22.10 0.39
N ALA A 22 -9.57 23.09 0.03
CA ALA A 22 -9.99 24.49 0.02
C ALA A 22 -11.15 24.80 -0.95
N ASN A 23 -11.32 23.98 -1.98
CA ASN A 23 -12.39 24.09 -2.96
C ASN A 23 -13.68 23.34 -2.56
N GLY A 24 -13.73 22.77 -1.35
CA GLY A 24 -14.87 22.02 -0.84
C GLY A 24 -14.91 20.53 -1.20
N SER A 25 -14.01 20.03 -2.06
CA SER A 25 -13.90 18.59 -2.31
C SER A 25 -13.20 17.88 -1.15
N LEU A 26 -13.36 16.55 -1.09
CA LEU A 26 -12.70 15.72 -0.08
C LEU A 26 -11.45 15.03 -0.66
N ILE A 27 -10.48 14.83 0.21
CA ILE A 27 -9.31 14.01 -0.02
C ILE A 27 -9.47 12.76 0.85
N GLY A 28 -9.50 11.57 0.23
CA GLY A 28 -9.41 10.32 0.97
C GLY A 28 -7.97 10.13 1.47
N VAL A 29 -7.79 9.83 2.75
CA VAL A 29 -6.48 9.57 3.34
C VAL A 29 -6.47 8.15 3.89
N ILE A 30 -5.53 7.35 3.38
CA ILE A 30 -5.26 5.98 3.84
C ILE A 30 -3.95 5.98 4.60
N THR A 31 -3.97 5.43 5.82
CA THR A 31 -2.76 5.22 6.60
C THR A 31 -2.60 3.74 6.91
N LEU A 32 -1.52 3.12 6.41
CA LEU A 32 -1.10 1.78 6.84
C LEU A 32 -0.66 1.91 8.30
N ASN A 33 -1.31 1.20 9.23
CA ASN A 33 -1.23 1.49 10.66
C ASN A 33 -0.66 0.33 11.51
N VAL A 34 0.41 -0.27 11.02
CA VAL A 34 1.15 -1.31 11.76
C VAL A 34 2.64 -0.93 11.86
N PRO A 35 2.99 0.23 12.46
CA PRO A 35 4.37 0.74 12.44
C PRO A 35 5.36 -0.16 13.15
N LYS A 36 4.93 -0.99 14.10
CA LYS A 36 5.77 -1.99 14.77
C LYS A 36 6.29 -3.07 13.83
N ALA A 37 5.54 -3.40 12.77
CA ALA A 37 5.92 -4.32 11.71
C ALA A 37 6.34 -3.56 10.42
N LEU A 38 6.77 -2.29 10.53
CA LEU A 38 7.16 -1.45 9.39
C LEU A 38 6.05 -1.36 8.32
N ASN A 39 4.79 -1.40 8.75
CA ASN A 39 3.60 -1.38 7.90
C ASN A 39 3.59 -2.49 6.83
N ALA A 40 4.17 -3.65 7.13
CA ALA A 40 4.13 -4.81 6.24
C ALA A 40 2.68 -5.20 5.97
N LEU A 41 2.36 -5.45 4.69
CA LEU A 41 1.02 -5.79 4.23
C LEU A 41 0.63 -7.18 4.73
N ASN A 42 -0.36 -7.24 5.60
CA ASN A 42 -0.99 -8.49 5.99
C ASN A 42 -2.33 -8.67 5.24
N PHE A 43 -2.90 -9.87 5.38
CA PHE A 43 -4.11 -10.24 4.68
C PHE A 43 -5.32 -9.33 5.01
N ASP A 44 -5.43 -8.89 6.26
CA ASP A 44 -6.53 -8.03 6.71
C ASP A 44 -6.40 -6.61 6.14
N MET A 45 -5.17 -6.09 6.02
CA MET A 45 -4.92 -4.80 5.39
C MET A 45 -5.37 -4.80 3.92
N ILE A 46 -5.04 -5.84 3.16
CA ILE A 46 -5.42 -5.95 1.74
C ILE A 46 -6.94 -5.98 1.60
N LYS A 47 -7.62 -6.76 2.46
CA LYS A 47 -9.10 -6.85 2.47
C LYS A 47 -9.79 -5.54 2.84
N LEU A 48 -9.14 -4.67 3.60
CA LEU A 48 -9.66 -3.34 3.93
C LEU A 48 -9.41 -2.33 2.81
N LEU A 49 -8.23 -2.38 2.17
CA LEU A 49 -7.79 -1.40 1.18
C LEU A 49 -8.64 -1.43 -0.10
N GLU A 50 -8.85 -2.61 -0.67
CA GLU A 50 -9.50 -2.75 -1.96
C GLU A 50 -10.94 -2.24 -1.98
N PRO A 51 -11.84 -2.63 -1.05
CA PRO A 51 -13.21 -2.12 -1.04
C PRO A 51 -13.29 -0.62 -0.82
N GLN A 52 -12.42 -0.06 0.04
CA GLN A 52 -12.42 1.37 0.32
C GLN A 52 -11.95 2.19 -0.89
N LEU A 53 -10.91 1.72 -1.59
CA LEU A 53 -10.46 2.38 -2.81
C LEU A 53 -11.56 2.36 -3.89
N ARG A 54 -12.26 1.23 -4.08
CA ARG A 54 -13.40 1.16 -5.01
C ARG A 54 -14.54 2.09 -4.62
N ALA A 55 -14.88 2.16 -3.34
CA ALA A 55 -15.91 3.07 -2.85
C ALA A 55 -15.54 4.53 -3.16
N TRP A 56 -14.30 4.94 -2.88
CA TRP A 56 -13.84 6.29 -3.15
C TRP A 56 -13.65 6.60 -4.65
N GLN A 57 -13.35 5.59 -5.47
CA GLN A 57 -13.31 5.78 -6.91
C GLN A 57 -14.67 6.19 -7.46
N SER A 58 -15.75 5.63 -6.91
CA SER A 58 -17.13 5.89 -7.33
C SER A 58 -17.79 7.09 -6.62
N ASP A 59 -17.15 7.68 -5.61
CA ASP A 59 -17.69 8.81 -4.84
C ASP A 59 -17.20 10.14 -5.41
N ASP A 60 -18.09 10.89 -6.07
CA ASP A 60 -17.78 12.18 -6.69
C ASP A 60 -17.29 13.25 -5.68
N ALA A 61 -17.56 13.09 -4.39
CA ALA A 61 -17.06 13.99 -3.36
C ALA A 61 -15.54 13.83 -3.13
N ILE A 62 -14.98 12.65 -3.40
CA ILE A 62 -13.55 12.36 -3.26
C ILE A 62 -12.81 12.76 -4.54
N ALA A 63 -12.01 13.80 -4.46
CA ALA A 63 -11.24 14.30 -5.61
C ALA A 63 -9.92 13.56 -5.83
N MET A 64 -9.29 13.05 -4.78
CA MET A 64 -8.03 12.30 -4.83
C MET A 64 -7.85 11.44 -3.58
N VAL A 65 -6.88 10.53 -3.65
CA VAL A 65 -6.50 9.69 -2.50
C VAL A 65 -5.02 9.92 -2.16
N LEU A 66 -4.74 10.04 -0.86
CA LEU A 66 -3.39 10.01 -0.28
C LEU A 66 -3.19 8.68 0.46
N LEU A 67 -2.18 7.91 0.10
CA LEU A 67 -1.76 6.70 0.79
C LEU A 67 -0.40 6.93 1.47
N LYS A 68 -0.32 6.65 2.78
CA LYS A 68 0.88 6.83 3.60
C LYS A 68 1.04 5.72 4.64
N GLY A 69 2.20 5.62 5.26
CA GLY A 69 2.45 4.74 6.41
C GLY A 69 2.42 5.51 7.73
N ALA A 70 2.00 4.85 8.80
CA ALA A 70 2.14 5.36 10.16
C ALA A 70 3.58 5.26 10.65
N GLY A 71 3.97 6.16 11.55
CA GLY A 71 5.33 6.26 12.08
C GLY A 71 6.30 6.90 11.09
N ASP A 72 7.59 6.86 11.43
CA ASP A 72 8.67 7.55 10.71
C ASP A 72 9.65 6.61 9.97
N LYS A 73 9.53 5.29 10.19
CA LYS A 73 10.50 4.31 9.71
C LYS A 73 10.21 3.75 8.34
N ALA A 74 8.94 3.61 7.99
CA ALA A 74 8.55 2.95 6.76
C ALA A 74 7.19 3.43 6.25
N PHE A 75 7.09 3.61 4.95
CA PHE A 75 5.80 3.57 4.28
C PHE A 75 5.23 2.14 4.34
N CYS A 76 5.96 1.17 3.77
CA CYS A 76 5.60 -0.25 3.79
C CYS A 76 6.83 -1.10 3.45
N ALA A 77 7.12 -2.11 4.28
CA ALA A 77 8.28 -2.99 4.10
C ALA A 77 8.03 -4.18 3.16
N GLY A 78 6.83 -4.29 2.58
CA GLY A 78 6.42 -5.39 1.70
C GLY A 78 5.33 -6.27 2.30
N GLY A 79 5.05 -7.42 1.71
CA GLY A 79 4.10 -8.40 2.23
C GLY A 79 4.58 -9.03 3.55
N ASP A 80 3.66 -9.36 4.45
CA ASP A 80 3.98 -10.06 5.70
C ASP A 80 4.24 -11.56 5.44
N VAL A 81 5.33 -11.84 4.72
CA VAL A 81 5.76 -13.21 4.40
C VAL A 81 6.12 -14.02 5.63
N VAL A 82 6.44 -13.38 6.76
CA VAL A 82 6.73 -14.07 8.04
C VAL A 82 5.46 -14.73 8.56
N SER A 83 4.34 -14.02 8.58
CA SER A 83 3.05 -14.58 8.97
C SER A 83 2.59 -15.69 8.03
N LEU A 84 2.80 -15.55 6.72
CA LEU A 84 2.50 -16.58 5.74
C LEU A 84 3.34 -17.84 5.98
N HIS A 85 4.65 -17.68 6.17
CA HIS A 85 5.55 -18.80 6.48
C HIS A 85 5.14 -19.53 7.78
N HIS A 86 4.82 -18.79 8.84
CA HIS A 86 4.36 -19.38 10.10
C HIS A 86 3.05 -20.14 9.92
N ALA A 87 2.09 -19.60 9.16
CA ALA A 87 0.84 -20.27 8.88
C ALA A 87 1.05 -21.62 8.16
N MET A 88 1.93 -21.64 7.14
CA MET A 88 2.29 -22.88 6.43
C MET A 88 3.02 -23.88 7.34
N ALA A 89 3.96 -23.42 8.15
CA ALA A 89 4.68 -24.27 9.10
C ALA A 89 3.74 -24.92 10.15
N GLN A 90 2.60 -24.29 10.43
CA GLN A 90 1.55 -24.82 11.30
C GLN A 90 0.53 -25.73 10.56
N GLY A 91 0.78 -26.07 9.30
CA GLY A 91 -0.09 -26.93 8.49
C GLY A 91 -1.34 -26.24 7.96
N LYS A 92 -1.37 -24.92 7.89
CA LYS A 92 -2.44 -24.19 7.21
C LYS A 92 -2.44 -24.52 5.71
N PRO A 93 -3.61 -24.49 5.04
CA PRO A 93 -3.69 -24.77 3.61
C PRO A 93 -2.82 -23.82 2.78
N THR A 94 -2.20 -24.33 1.72
CA THR A 94 -1.45 -23.50 0.74
C THR A 94 -2.32 -22.45 0.06
N SER A 95 -3.64 -22.69 -0.03
CA SER A 95 -4.60 -21.72 -0.53
C SER A 95 -4.55 -20.36 0.19
N LEU A 96 -4.15 -20.33 1.48
CA LEU A 96 -3.99 -19.07 2.20
C LEU A 96 -2.94 -18.17 1.54
N VAL A 97 -1.84 -18.76 1.07
CA VAL A 97 -0.76 -18.04 0.38
C VAL A 97 -1.21 -17.62 -1.02
N GLU A 98 -1.87 -18.51 -1.74
CA GLU A 98 -2.44 -18.22 -3.06
C GLU A 98 -3.48 -17.09 -2.99
N ASP A 99 -4.37 -17.14 -1.99
CA ASP A 99 -5.38 -16.10 -1.75
C ASP A 99 -4.71 -14.75 -1.40
N PHE A 100 -3.64 -14.77 -0.58
CA PHE A 100 -2.90 -13.54 -0.22
C PHE A 100 -2.34 -12.88 -1.46
N PHE A 101 -1.52 -13.58 -2.25
CA PHE A 101 -0.91 -12.99 -3.46
C PHE A 101 -1.96 -12.63 -4.52
N THR A 102 -3.01 -13.40 -4.65
CA THR A 102 -4.11 -13.08 -5.57
C THR A 102 -4.74 -11.72 -5.21
N LEU A 103 -5.06 -11.50 -3.94
CA LEU A 103 -5.66 -10.24 -3.51
C LEU A 103 -4.66 -9.08 -3.53
N GLU A 104 -3.39 -9.33 -3.19
CA GLU A 104 -2.33 -8.31 -3.28
C GLU A 104 -2.17 -7.83 -4.72
N TYR A 105 -2.09 -8.74 -5.70
CA TYR A 105 -1.94 -8.36 -7.11
C TYR A 105 -3.21 -7.71 -7.68
N GLN A 106 -4.40 -8.07 -7.19
CA GLN A 106 -5.63 -7.37 -7.54
C GLN A 106 -5.63 -5.93 -7.02
N LEU A 107 -5.13 -5.71 -5.80
CA LEU A 107 -4.97 -4.39 -5.21
C LEU A 107 -3.95 -3.54 -5.99
N ASP A 108 -2.79 -4.11 -6.34
CA ASP A 108 -1.78 -3.43 -7.16
C ASP A 108 -2.35 -3.02 -8.53
N TYR A 109 -3.10 -3.92 -9.16
CA TYR A 109 -3.77 -3.62 -10.43
C TYR A 109 -4.82 -2.53 -10.29
N LEU A 110 -5.63 -2.56 -9.22
CA LEU A 110 -6.60 -1.51 -8.93
C LEU A 110 -5.91 -0.15 -8.79
N ILE A 111 -4.81 -0.07 -8.04
CA ILE A 111 -4.04 1.16 -7.86
C ILE A 111 -3.46 1.64 -9.20
N HIS A 112 -2.94 0.73 -10.02
CA HIS A 112 -2.39 1.06 -11.33
C HIS A 112 -3.43 1.62 -12.30
N CYS A 113 -4.65 1.12 -12.23
CA CYS A 113 -5.78 1.55 -13.08
C CYS A 113 -6.69 2.58 -12.39
N TYR A 114 -6.27 3.15 -11.26
CA TYR A 114 -7.12 4.03 -10.48
C TYR A 114 -7.43 5.32 -11.22
N GLU A 115 -8.73 5.62 -11.39
CA GLU A 115 -9.19 6.71 -12.27
C GLU A 115 -9.01 8.12 -11.66
N LYS A 116 -8.86 8.20 -10.33
CA LYS A 116 -8.61 9.47 -9.63
C LYS A 116 -7.12 9.60 -9.31
N PRO A 117 -6.61 10.82 -9.10
CA PRO A 117 -5.25 11.01 -8.60
C PRO A 117 -5.04 10.23 -7.29
N LEU A 118 -4.07 9.31 -7.29
CA LEU A 118 -3.63 8.56 -6.12
C LEU A 118 -2.18 8.90 -5.86
N LEU A 119 -1.93 9.51 -4.70
CA LEU A 119 -0.60 9.92 -4.28
C LEU A 119 -0.11 8.99 -3.18
N VAL A 120 1.09 8.42 -3.35
CA VAL A 120 1.78 7.67 -2.31
C VAL A 120 2.89 8.52 -1.70
N TRP A 121 2.86 8.66 -0.38
CA TRP A 121 3.93 9.27 0.41
C TRP A 121 4.90 8.19 0.90
N GLY A 122 5.95 7.96 0.13
CA GLY A 122 6.90 6.87 0.34
C GLY A 122 8.10 7.28 1.18
N HIS A 123 7.91 7.58 2.47
CA HIS A 123 8.99 7.86 3.41
C HIS A 123 9.62 6.59 3.98
N GLY A 124 10.87 6.65 4.41
CA GLY A 124 11.57 5.53 5.04
C GLY A 124 11.64 4.31 4.12
N ILE A 125 11.35 3.13 4.65
CA ILE A 125 11.39 1.87 3.90
C ILE A 125 10.19 1.77 2.95
N VAL A 126 10.46 1.49 1.66
CA VAL A 126 9.49 1.20 0.60
C VAL A 126 10.00 -0.02 -0.17
N MET A 127 9.57 -1.22 0.20
CA MET A 127 10.15 -2.45 -0.34
C MET A 127 9.09 -3.46 -0.75
N GLY A 128 9.41 -4.34 -1.69
CA GLY A 128 8.54 -5.43 -2.11
C GLY A 128 7.13 -4.98 -2.47
N GLY A 129 6.09 -5.59 -1.87
CA GLY A 129 4.70 -5.19 -2.04
C GLY A 129 4.43 -3.71 -1.73
N GLY A 130 5.21 -3.08 -0.80
CA GLY A 130 5.14 -1.65 -0.57
C GLY A 130 5.58 -0.82 -1.78
N LEU A 131 6.58 -1.29 -2.52
CA LEU A 131 6.96 -0.67 -3.79
C LEU A 131 5.91 -0.96 -4.88
N GLY A 132 5.26 -2.12 -4.86
CA GLY A 132 4.12 -2.42 -5.74
C GLY A 132 3.01 -1.37 -5.63
N LEU A 133 2.55 -1.11 -4.41
CA LEU A 133 1.57 -0.05 -4.15
C LEU A 133 2.03 1.33 -4.64
N MET A 134 3.29 1.69 -4.38
CA MET A 134 3.83 2.99 -4.78
C MET A 134 4.02 3.09 -6.29
N ALA A 135 4.52 2.04 -6.94
CA ALA A 135 4.82 2.05 -8.38
C ALA A 135 3.55 2.17 -9.23
N GLY A 136 2.43 1.58 -8.79
CA GLY A 136 1.14 1.68 -9.44
C GLY A 136 0.49 3.06 -9.33
N ALA A 137 0.82 3.83 -8.31
CA ALA A 137 0.20 5.14 -8.05
C ALA A 137 0.51 6.17 -9.14
N SER A 138 -0.44 7.06 -9.40
CA SER A 138 -0.27 8.15 -10.38
C SER A 138 0.74 9.20 -9.90
N HIS A 139 0.88 9.40 -8.60
CA HIS A 139 1.80 10.36 -8.00
C HIS A 139 2.61 9.70 -6.88
N ARG A 140 3.93 9.85 -6.94
CA ARG A 140 4.87 9.26 -5.97
C ARG A 140 5.73 10.36 -5.37
N VAL A 141 5.72 10.45 -4.05
CA VAL A 141 6.57 11.38 -3.30
C VAL A 141 7.59 10.57 -2.51
N VAL A 142 8.84 10.93 -2.64
CA VAL A 142 9.96 10.40 -1.86
C VAL A 142 10.51 11.48 -0.94
N THR A 143 11.16 11.06 0.12
CA THR A 143 11.84 11.93 1.09
C THR A 143 13.31 11.56 1.17
N GLU A 144 14.10 12.33 1.88
CA GLU A 144 15.52 12.07 2.11
C GLU A 144 15.78 10.76 2.86
N THR A 145 14.75 10.24 3.54
CA THR A 145 14.82 8.97 4.28
C THR A 145 14.38 7.77 3.47
N SER A 146 13.86 7.97 2.24
CA SER A 146 13.30 6.91 1.42
C SER A 146 14.38 5.89 1.02
N ARG A 147 14.08 4.61 1.26
CA ARG A 147 14.90 3.45 0.87
C ARG A 147 14.03 2.51 0.05
N ILE A 148 14.22 2.54 -1.26
CA ILE A 148 13.36 1.85 -2.22
C ILE A 148 14.11 0.65 -2.77
N ALA A 149 13.52 -0.55 -2.69
CA ALA A 149 14.13 -1.77 -3.20
C ALA A 149 13.11 -2.88 -3.47
N MET A 150 13.51 -3.84 -4.32
CA MET A 150 12.88 -5.15 -4.48
C MET A 150 13.84 -6.22 -3.91
N PRO A 151 13.81 -6.50 -2.58
CA PRO A 151 14.80 -7.33 -1.91
C PRO A 151 14.44 -8.83 -1.90
N GLU A 152 13.43 -9.27 -2.65
CA GLU A 152 12.82 -10.60 -2.61
C GLU A 152 13.84 -11.71 -2.79
N GLN A 153 14.89 -11.52 -3.59
CA GLN A 153 15.95 -12.49 -3.81
C GLN A 153 16.68 -12.89 -2.53
N THR A 154 16.72 -12.00 -1.52
CA THR A 154 17.37 -12.30 -0.23
C THR A 154 16.62 -13.34 0.59
N ILE A 155 15.36 -13.57 0.28
CA ILE A 155 14.48 -14.55 0.92
C ILE A 155 14.05 -15.67 -0.02
N GLY A 156 14.70 -15.78 -1.19
CA GLY A 156 14.46 -16.85 -2.17
C GLY A 156 13.21 -16.64 -3.03
N LEU A 157 12.68 -15.43 -3.06
CA LEU A 157 11.59 -15.03 -3.98
C LEU A 157 12.15 -14.23 -5.15
N TYR A 158 11.34 -14.02 -6.17
CA TYR A 158 11.64 -13.08 -7.27
C TYR A 158 10.87 -11.77 -7.06
N PRO A 159 11.33 -10.63 -7.62
CA PRO A 159 10.58 -9.39 -7.63
C PRO A 159 9.25 -9.57 -8.37
N ASP A 160 8.15 -9.53 -7.63
CA ASP A 160 6.77 -9.68 -8.09
C ASP A 160 6.05 -8.33 -8.18
N VAL A 161 4.81 -8.21 -7.78
CA VAL A 161 3.96 -6.99 -7.73
C VAL A 161 4.09 -6.06 -8.96
N GLY A 162 4.32 -6.64 -10.12
CA GLY A 162 4.58 -5.89 -11.37
C GLY A 162 6.02 -5.38 -11.52
N GLY A 163 6.96 -5.84 -10.68
CA GLY A 163 8.36 -5.40 -10.67
C GLY A 163 9.04 -5.49 -12.04
N SER A 164 8.85 -6.58 -12.77
CA SER A 164 9.38 -6.74 -14.12
C SER A 164 8.86 -5.70 -15.12
N TYR A 165 7.66 -5.16 -14.91
CA TYR A 165 7.07 -4.14 -15.74
C TYR A 165 7.58 -2.75 -15.39
N PHE A 166 7.48 -2.32 -14.13
CA PHE A 166 7.80 -0.94 -13.75
C PHE A 166 9.31 -0.69 -13.64
N LEU A 167 10.12 -1.67 -13.21
CA LEU A 167 11.58 -1.53 -13.14
C LEU A 167 12.18 -1.31 -14.55
N HIS A 168 11.62 -1.98 -15.57
CA HIS A 168 12.06 -1.77 -16.96
C HIS A 168 11.76 -0.37 -17.49
N LYS A 169 10.75 0.31 -16.94
CA LYS A 169 10.30 1.64 -17.37
C LYS A 169 10.91 2.80 -16.57
N MET A 170 11.73 2.50 -15.59
CA MET A 170 12.42 3.55 -14.84
C MET A 170 13.42 4.31 -15.73
N PRO A 171 13.60 5.62 -15.51
CA PRO A 171 14.65 6.39 -16.19
C PRO A 171 16.01 5.73 -15.98
N GLN A 172 16.81 5.65 -17.05
CA GLN A 172 18.17 5.12 -16.96
C GLN A 172 19.03 6.02 -16.05
N GLY A 173 19.73 5.43 -15.12
CA GLY A 173 20.64 6.13 -14.21
C GLY A 173 20.07 6.40 -12.80
N VAL A 174 18.96 5.80 -12.44
CA VAL A 174 18.42 5.79 -11.08
C VAL A 174 18.79 4.49 -10.39
#